data_f3cc08bcbeff0749728e6f329d49a4d0
#
_entry.id   f3cc08bcbeff0749728e6f329d49a4d0
#
_cell.length_a   1.000
_cell.length_b   1.000
_cell.length_c   1.000
_cell.angle_alpha   90.00
_cell.angle_beta   90.00
_cell.angle_gamma   90.00
#
_symmetry.space_group_name_H-M   'P 1'
#
loop_
_entity.id
_entity.type
_entity.pdbx_description
1 polymer ?
#
loop_
_entity_poly.entity_id
_entity_poly.type
_entity_poly.pdbx_seq_one_letter_code
_entity_poly.pdbx_strand_id
1 'polypeptide(L)'
;MPRPTAGPVALAWRGPFTNDEVDALHAEAFEHAPTGEDWHDRLTRLSLGWVVARDDEGLVGFVNVAWDGGAHAFLLDTAVAVRARRRGLGVRLVETAREHAAAAGCEWLHVDFADALSGFYLDACGFAPTAAGLVRLR
;
A
#
# COMPACT_ATOMS: atom_id res chain seq x y z
N MET A 1 13.63 31.69 2.48
CA MET A 1 12.26 31.29 2.84
C MET A 1 12.23 29.85 3.25
N PRO A 2 11.76 29.54 4.44
CA PRO A 2 11.53 28.16 4.77
C PRO A 2 10.49 27.57 3.81
N ARG A 3 10.68 26.31 3.43
CA ARG A 3 9.68 25.59 2.65
C ARG A 3 8.36 25.61 3.41
N PRO A 4 7.23 25.86 2.74
CA PRO A 4 5.95 25.65 3.39
C PRO A 4 5.88 24.20 3.86
N THR A 5 5.39 23.98 5.06
CA THR A 5 5.10 22.64 5.57
C THR A 5 4.16 21.96 4.59
N ALA A 6 4.48 20.74 4.20
CA ALA A 6 3.57 19.95 3.38
C ALA A 6 2.20 19.92 4.04
N GLY A 7 1.15 20.14 3.27
CA GLY A 7 -0.23 20.11 3.74
C GLY A 7 -0.61 18.73 4.32
N PRO A 8 -1.77 18.66 4.96
CA PRO A 8 -2.24 17.39 5.53
C PRO A 8 -2.42 16.34 4.44
N VAL A 9 -2.20 15.09 4.83
CA VAL A 9 -2.40 13.94 3.95
C VAL A 9 -3.72 13.28 4.33
N ALA A 10 -4.61 13.16 3.35
CA ALA A 10 -5.89 12.48 3.51
C ALA A 10 -5.79 11.05 2.96
N LEU A 11 -6.27 10.08 3.74
CA LEU A 11 -6.34 8.68 3.34
C LEU A 11 -7.78 8.31 3.03
N ALA A 12 -7.97 7.50 1.97
CA ALA A 12 -9.30 7.02 1.60
C ALA A 12 -9.25 5.55 1.18
N TRP A 13 -10.08 4.75 1.82
CA TRP A 13 -10.32 3.36 1.41
C TRP A 13 -11.11 3.35 0.11
N ARG A 14 -10.60 2.62 -0.89
CA ARG A 14 -11.17 2.57 -2.24
C ARG A 14 -11.30 3.95 -2.88
N GLY A 15 -10.44 4.89 -2.47
CA GLY A 15 -10.44 6.23 -3.01
C GLY A 15 -10.08 6.26 -4.50
N PRO A 16 -10.45 7.34 -5.20
CA PRO A 16 -10.20 7.44 -6.63
C PRO A 16 -8.72 7.60 -6.95
N PHE A 17 -8.30 7.04 -8.07
CA PHE A 17 -6.96 7.21 -8.62
C PHE A 17 -7.01 7.06 -10.14
N THR A 18 -5.99 7.56 -10.81
CA THR A 18 -5.76 7.24 -12.22
C THR A 18 -4.69 6.16 -12.34
N ASN A 19 -4.74 5.37 -13.40
CA ASN A 19 -3.70 4.36 -13.66
C ASN A 19 -2.31 4.97 -13.68
N ASP A 20 -2.16 6.13 -14.30
CA ASP A 20 -0.88 6.83 -14.40
C ASP A 20 -0.34 7.26 -13.04
N GLU A 21 -1.21 7.74 -12.14
CA GLU A 21 -0.80 8.12 -10.79
C GLU A 21 -0.22 6.94 -10.00
N VAL A 22 -0.93 5.82 -9.99
CA VAL A 22 -0.47 4.62 -9.26
C VAL A 22 0.76 4.04 -9.93
N ASP A 23 0.78 3.97 -11.25
CA ASP A 23 1.93 3.44 -11.98
C ASP A 23 3.19 4.26 -11.73
N ALA A 24 3.09 5.58 -11.75
CA ALA A 24 4.22 6.46 -11.45
C ALA A 24 4.71 6.30 -10.00
N LEU A 25 3.79 6.24 -9.05
CA LEU A 25 4.14 6.06 -7.64
C LEU A 25 4.81 4.70 -7.39
N HIS A 26 4.27 3.65 -7.98
CA HIS A 26 4.83 2.30 -7.88
C HIS A 26 6.23 2.24 -8.49
N ALA A 27 6.41 2.84 -9.66
CA ALA A 27 7.70 2.91 -10.34
C ALA A 27 8.75 3.63 -9.48
N GLU A 28 8.38 4.75 -8.86
CA GLU A 28 9.26 5.49 -7.97
C GLU A 28 9.62 4.66 -6.72
N ALA A 29 8.63 4.07 -6.08
CA ALA A 29 8.82 3.34 -4.82
C ALA A 29 9.62 2.05 -5.00
N PHE A 30 9.44 1.35 -6.11
CA PHE A 30 10.08 0.06 -6.39
C PHE A 30 11.22 0.15 -7.42
N GLU A 31 11.60 1.37 -7.79
CA GLU A 31 12.77 1.66 -8.64
C GLU A 31 12.74 0.91 -9.98
N HIS A 32 11.64 1.06 -10.70
CA HIS A 32 11.49 0.53 -12.06
C HIS A 32 10.81 1.56 -12.97
N ALA A 33 10.82 1.32 -14.26
CA ALA A 33 10.12 2.16 -15.21
C ALA A 33 8.60 1.96 -15.09
N PRO A 34 7.79 2.97 -15.42
CA PRO A 34 6.34 2.79 -15.51
C PRO A 34 5.99 1.66 -16.49
N THR A 35 4.98 0.86 -16.13
CA THR A 35 4.62 -0.34 -16.88
C THR A 35 3.43 -0.16 -17.82
N GLY A 36 2.65 0.92 -17.62
CA GLY A 36 1.42 1.14 -18.37
C GLY A 36 0.29 0.20 -17.96
N GLU A 37 0.36 -0.39 -16.77
CA GLU A 37 -0.63 -1.35 -16.30
C GLU A 37 -2.00 -0.69 -16.07
N ASP A 38 -3.06 -1.43 -16.37
CA ASP A 38 -4.41 -1.04 -16.01
C ASP A 38 -4.70 -1.41 -14.55
N TRP A 39 -4.23 -0.55 -13.65
CA TRP A 39 -4.39 -0.73 -12.21
C TRP A 39 -5.85 -0.75 -11.80
N HIS A 40 -6.66 0.11 -12.40
CA HIS A 40 -8.07 0.22 -12.05
C HIS A 40 -8.80 -1.09 -12.33
N ASP A 41 -8.61 -1.67 -13.51
CA ASP A 41 -9.23 -2.94 -13.86
C ASP A 41 -8.79 -4.06 -12.91
N ARG A 42 -7.49 -4.20 -12.69
CA ARG A 42 -6.97 -5.28 -11.84
C ARG A 42 -7.47 -5.18 -10.41
N LEU A 43 -7.41 -3.99 -9.81
CA LEU A 43 -7.83 -3.80 -8.43
C LEU A 43 -9.34 -3.97 -8.27
N THR A 44 -10.11 -3.45 -9.22
CA THR A 44 -11.57 -3.58 -9.18
C THR A 44 -12.01 -5.04 -9.23
N ARG A 45 -11.34 -5.87 -10.03
CA ARG A 45 -11.70 -7.28 -10.19
C ARG A 45 -11.19 -8.18 -9.08
N LEU A 46 -9.99 -7.91 -8.56
CA LEU A 46 -9.25 -8.91 -7.77
C LEU A 46 -8.96 -8.50 -6.33
N SER A 47 -9.18 -7.25 -5.97
CA SER A 47 -8.85 -6.76 -4.63
C SER A 47 -10.10 -6.58 -3.77
N LEU A 48 -9.95 -6.80 -2.47
CA LEU A 48 -10.93 -6.35 -1.49
C LEU A 48 -11.06 -4.83 -1.56
N GLY A 49 -9.92 -4.16 -1.66
CA GLY A 49 -9.85 -2.73 -1.80
C GLY A 49 -8.41 -2.24 -1.84
N TRP A 50 -8.26 -0.96 -1.70
CA TRP A 50 -6.98 -0.27 -1.71
C TRP A 50 -7.09 0.99 -0.88
N VAL A 51 -5.95 1.52 -0.45
CA VAL A 51 -5.90 2.81 0.24
C VAL A 51 -5.13 3.79 -0.64
N VAL A 52 -5.67 4.96 -0.84
CA VAL A 52 -4.95 6.07 -1.46
C VAL A 52 -4.67 7.13 -0.40
N ALA A 53 -3.50 7.75 -0.48
CA ALA A 53 -3.13 8.89 0.35
C ALA A 53 -2.80 10.04 -0.56
N ARG A 54 -3.42 11.19 -0.31
CA ARG A 54 -3.26 12.39 -1.13
C ARG A 54 -2.95 13.62 -0.27
N ASP A 55 -2.10 14.46 -0.82
CA ASP A 55 -1.92 15.82 -0.33
C ASP A 55 -2.30 16.81 -1.45
N ASP A 56 -1.98 18.09 -1.26
CA ASP A 56 -2.31 19.13 -2.25
C ASP A 56 -1.62 18.94 -3.60
N GLU A 57 -0.53 18.19 -3.65
CA GLU A 57 0.24 17.97 -4.87
C GLU A 57 -0.12 16.66 -5.60
N GLY A 58 -0.94 15.81 -4.99
CA GLY A 58 -1.41 14.59 -5.62
C GLY A 58 -1.25 13.33 -4.77
N LEU A 59 -1.14 12.19 -5.43
CA LEU A 59 -1.03 10.88 -4.79
C LEU A 59 0.36 10.71 -4.15
N VAL A 60 0.39 10.48 -2.84
CA VAL A 60 1.64 10.31 -2.09
C VAL A 60 1.78 8.94 -1.45
N GLY A 61 0.72 8.16 -1.43
CA GLY A 61 0.76 6.81 -0.86
C GLY A 61 -0.31 5.91 -1.43
N PHE A 62 -0.04 4.61 -1.40
CA PHE A 62 -0.93 3.60 -1.94
C PHE A 62 -0.64 2.25 -1.32
N VAL A 63 -1.66 1.45 -1.11
CA VAL A 63 -1.51 0.02 -0.82
C VAL A 63 -2.70 -0.74 -1.40
N ASN A 64 -2.42 -1.89 -1.99
CA ASN A 64 -3.42 -2.80 -2.51
C ASN A 64 -3.70 -3.90 -1.48
N VAL A 65 -4.96 -4.22 -1.27
CA VAL A 65 -5.39 -5.33 -0.41
C VAL A 65 -6.11 -6.36 -1.28
N ALA A 66 -5.37 -7.37 -1.71
CA ALA A 66 -5.95 -8.52 -2.40
C ALA A 66 -6.55 -9.47 -1.36
N TRP A 67 -7.45 -10.37 -1.78
CA TRP A 67 -8.04 -11.32 -0.84
C TRP A 67 -8.56 -12.57 -1.56
N ASP A 68 -8.89 -13.59 -0.78
CA ASP A 68 -9.45 -14.85 -1.30
C ASP A 68 -10.99 -14.87 -1.27
N GLY A 69 -11.60 -13.75 -0.91
CA GLY A 69 -13.05 -13.67 -0.72
C GLY A 69 -13.52 -14.20 0.63
N GLY A 70 -12.60 -14.55 1.52
CA GLY A 70 -12.90 -15.15 2.81
C GLY A 70 -11.99 -14.66 3.93
N ALA A 71 -11.25 -15.60 4.54
CA ALA A 71 -10.48 -15.31 5.75
C ALA A 71 -9.14 -14.62 5.50
N HIS A 72 -8.61 -14.63 4.29
CA HIS A 72 -7.25 -14.18 4.01
C HIS A 72 -7.21 -12.96 3.11
N ALA A 73 -6.55 -11.90 3.60
CA ALA A 73 -6.20 -10.72 2.82
C ALA A 73 -4.68 -10.58 2.73
N PHE A 74 -4.20 -9.87 1.71
CA PHE A 74 -2.78 -9.75 1.39
C PHE A 74 -2.44 -8.31 1.08
N LEU A 75 -1.45 -7.75 1.79
CA LEU A 75 -0.92 -6.43 1.45
C LEU A 75 0.04 -6.55 0.28
N LEU A 76 -0.22 -5.78 -0.77
CA LEU A 76 0.61 -5.74 -1.97
C LEU A 76 0.85 -4.28 -2.37
N ASP A 77 1.97 -4.04 -3.03
CA ASP A 77 2.24 -2.76 -3.68
C ASP A 77 2.24 -1.55 -2.75
N THR A 78 2.66 -1.73 -1.49
CA THR A 78 2.74 -0.60 -0.54
C THR A 78 3.78 0.40 -1.02
N ALA A 79 3.36 1.61 -1.30
CA ALA A 79 4.22 2.63 -1.88
C ALA A 79 3.98 3.98 -1.22
N VAL A 80 5.08 4.68 -0.91
CA VAL A 80 5.06 6.05 -0.38
C VAL A 80 6.00 6.89 -1.23
N ALA A 81 5.52 8.02 -1.73
CA ALA A 81 6.34 8.95 -2.49
C ALA A 81 7.56 9.39 -1.67
N VAL A 82 8.70 9.50 -2.33
CA VAL A 82 9.96 9.90 -1.66
C VAL A 82 9.76 11.19 -0.87
N ARG A 83 9.07 12.17 -1.46
CA ARG A 83 8.81 13.47 -0.82
C ARG A 83 7.93 13.40 0.43
N ALA A 84 7.21 12.29 0.62
CA ALA A 84 6.29 12.11 1.75
C ALA A 84 6.78 11.09 2.77
N ARG A 85 7.99 10.56 2.62
CA ARG A 85 8.57 9.59 3.55
C ARG A 85 8.93 10.22 4.90
N ARG A 86 9.12 9.37 5.92
CA ARG A 86 9.50 9.75 7.29
C ARG A 86 8.45 10.57 8.03
N ARG A 87 7.17 10.43 7.65
CA ARG A 87 6.04 11.10 8.30
C ARG A 87 5.01 10.11 8.85
N GLY A 88 5.40 8.82 8.95
CA GLY A 88 4.50 7.78 9.44
C GLY A 88 3.39 7.39 8.46
N LEU A 89 3.47 7.82 7.21
CA LEU A 89 2.42 7.57 6.23
C LEU A 89 2.26 6.09 5.90
N GLY A 90 3.37 5.35 5.79
CA GLY A 90 3.33 3.91 5.55
C GLY A 90 2.56 3.16 6.62
N VAL A 91 2.76 3.50 7.88
CA VAL A 91 2.03 2.90 9.00
C VAL A 91 0.54 3.22 8.90
N ARG A 92 0.19 4.45 8.56
CA ARG A 92 -1.22 4.86 8.40
C ARG A 92 -1.91 4.10 7.26
N LEU A 93 -1.21 3.89 6.15
CA LEU A 93 -1.70 3.08 5.02
C LEU A 93 -2.02 1.66 5.47
N VAL A 94 -1.08 1.02 6.17
CA VAL A 94 -1.24 -0.36 6.65
C VAL A 94 -2.36 -0.45 7.70
N GLU A 95 -2.44 0.49 8.61
CA GLU A 95 -3.51 0.51 9.63
C GLU A 95 -4.90 0.65 8.98
N THR A 96 -5.04 1.53 8.00
CA THR A 96 -6.30 1.71 7.27
C THR A 96 -6.68 0.42 6.54
N ALA A 97 -5.72 -0.22 5.88
CA ALA A 97 -5.93 -1.50 5.21
C ALA A 97 -6.37 -2.58 6.21
N ARG A 98 -5.70 -2.67 7.35
CA ARG A 98 -6.02 -3.63 8.43
C ARG A 98 -7.45 -3.46 8.91
N GLU A 99 -7.86 -2.24 9.20
CA GLU A 99 -9.21 -1.94 9.70
C GLU A 99 -10.28 -2.38 8.70
N HIS A 100 -10.09 -2.11 7.44
CA HIS A 100 -11.07 -2.47 6.41
C HIS A 100 -11.07 -3.97 6.11
N ALA A 101 -9.93 -4.64 6.15
CA ALA A 101 -9.87 -6.09 6.00
C ALA A 101 -10.60 -6.78 7.17
N ALA A 102 -10.39 -6.31 8.40
CA ALA A 102 -11.11 -6.82 9.56
C ALA A 102 -12.62 -6.60 9.44
N ALA A 103 -13.03 -5.40 9.02
CA ALA A 103 -14.45 -5.08 8.81
C ALA A 103 -15.10 -5.96 7.75
N ALA A 104 -14.33 -6.41 6.75
CA ALA A 104 -14.83 -7.32 5.71
C ALA A 104 -14.90 -8.79 6.16
N GLY A 105 -14.46 -9.09 7.38
CA GLY A 105 -14.51 -10.45 7.94
C GLY A 105 -13.26 -11.27 7.73
N CYS A 106 -12.17 -10.67 7.25
CA CYS A 106 -10.90 -11.39 7.13
C CYS A 106 -10.33 -11.71 8.52
N GLU A 107 -9.78 -12.88 8.67
CA GLU A 107 -9.13 -13.32 9.91
C GLU A 107 -7.64 -13.01 9.89
N TRP A 108 -7.02 -13.06 8.70
CA TRP A 108 -5.58 -12.89 8.54
C TRP A 108 -5.24 -11.87 7.47
N LEU A 109 -4.28 -11.01 7.79
CA LEU A 109 -3.66 -10.10 6.83
C LEU A 109 -2.22 -10.55 6.63
N HIS A 110 -1.87 -10.94 5.41
CA HIS A 110 -0.55 -11.42 5.05
C HIS A 110 0.28 -10.31 4.43
N VAL A 111 1.59 -10.35 4.65
CA VAL A 111 2.53 -9.52 3.93
C VAL A 111 3.85 -10.26 3.80
N ASP A 112 4.48 -10.19 2.65
CA ASP A 112 5.87 -10.60 2.48
C ASP A 112 6.71 -9.37 2.14
N PHE A 113 7.95 -9.35 2.59
CA PHE A 113 8.79 -8.17 2.49
C PHE A 113 10.27 -8.56 2.53
N ALA A 114 11.11 -7.67 1.97
CA ALA A 114 12.55 -7.84 2.06
C ALA A 114 13.03 -7.62 3.50
N ASP A 115 14.11 -8.29 3.88
CA ASP A 115 14.66 -8.24 5.25
C ASP A 115 14.85 -6.80 5.76
N ALA A 116 15.23 -5.88 4.89
CA ALA A 116 15.42 -4.47 5.25
C ALA A 116 14.14 -3.79 5.76
N LEU A 117 12.96 -4.34 5.46
CA LEU A 117 11.67 -3.81 5.87
C LEU A 117 11.10 -4.48 7.13
N SER A 118 11.88 -5.36 7.78
CA SER A 118 11.42 -6.06 8.98
C SER A 118 11.03 -5.10 10.09
N GLY A 119 11.81 -4.05 10.32
CA GLY A 119 11.49 -3.04 11.33
C GLY A 119 10.17 -2.35 11.06
N PHE A 120 9.88 -2.06 9.80
CA PHE A 120 8.62 -1.44 9.41
C PHE A 120 7.44 -2.37 9.66
N TYR A 121 7.47 -3.57 9.10
CA TYR A 121 6.31 -4.46 9.18
C TYR A 121 6.14 -5.13 10.54
N LEU A 122 7.22 -5.59 11.17
CA LEU A 122 7.12 -6.28 12.45
C LEU A 122 7.03 -5.32 13.63
N ASP A 123 7.90 -4.31 13.68
CA ASP A 123 7.95 -3.41 14.83
C ASP A 123 6.93 -2.27 14.71
N ALA A 124 6.92 -1.54 13.62
CA ALA A 124 6.04 -0.38 13.45
C ALA A 124 4.59 -0.78 13.16
N CYS A 125 4.36 -1.78 12.30
CA CYS A 125 3.02 -2.22 11.92
C CYS A 125 2.48 -3.37 12.77
N GLY A 126 3.33 -4.06 13.53
CA GLY A 126 2.90 -5.10 14.46
C GLY A 126 2.56 -6.45 13.85
N PHE A 127 3.10 -6.78 12.68
CA PHE A 127 2.95 -8.12 12.12
C PHE A 127 3.78 -9.13 12.92
N ALA A 128 3.21 -10.30 13.20
CA ALA A 128 3.95 -11.39 13.79
C ALA A 128 4.71 -12.17 12.71
N PRO A 129 5.98 -12.53 12.93
CA PRO A 129 6.69 -13.34 11.96
C PRO A 129 6.09 -14.74 11.84
N THR A 130 6.10 -15.30 10.64
CA THR A 130 5.62 -16.66 10.38
C THR A 130 6.55 -17.32 9.36
N ALA A 131 6.58 -18.65 9.34
CA ALA A 131 7.28 -19.38 8.30
C ALA A 131 6.47 -19.28 7.01
N ALA A 132 7.05 -18.61 6.02
CA ALA A 132 6.41 -18.39 4.72
C ALA A 132 7.46 -18.56 3.62
N GLY A 133 7.00 -18.77 2.41
CA GLY A 133 7.91 -18.94 1.28
C GLY A 133 7.36 -18.34 0.00
N LEU A 134 8.28 -18.00 -0.91
CA LEU A 134 7.97 -17.55 -2.26
C LEU A 134 8.65 -18.48 -3.24
N VAL A 135 8.00 -18.75 -4.36
CA VAL A 135 8.59 -19.44 -5.49
C VAL A 135 8.40 -18.58 -6.74
N ARG A 136 9.50 -18.35 -7.45
CA ARG A 136 9.45 -17.59 -8.68
C ARG A 136 8.93 -18.50 -9.81
N LEU A 137 7.94 -18.00 -10.55
CA LEU A 137 7.33 -18.76 -11.65
C LEU A 137 7.85 -18.36 -13.02
N ARG A 138 8.53 -17.21 -13.14
CA ARG A 138 9.10 -16.72 -14.39
C ARG A 138 10.39 -15.96 -14.15
#